data_9bb4085d3f0874ee8b72fe7f2308d63c
#
_entry.id   9bb4085d3f0874ee8b72fe7f2308d63c
#
_cell.length_a   1.000
_cell.length_b   1.000
_cell.length_c   1.000
_cell.angle_alpha   90.00
_cell.angle_beta   90.00
_cell.angle_gamma   90.00
#
_symmetry.space_group_name_H-M   'P 1'
#
loop_
_entity.id
_entity.type
_entity.pdbx_description
1 polymer ?
#
loop_
_entity_poly.entity_id
_entity_poly.type
_entity_poly.pdbx_seq_one_letter_code
_entity_poly.pdbx_strand_id
1 'polypeptide(L)'
;MLDMTSICSAFRRPRILIIGCGDIGQRVVTQLLSGPNAHLGKTYAKPKIFALSSSPERFAELRQQGITPIGGDLDHPETLWRIARLASNVIHLAPPQNEGEHDLRTRNLIQILSQGAGSVRRFVYVSTTGVYGNRHGDYVDESSPPLATSQRAKRRMDAESVLRHWAIHQGVNLSILRVPGIYGPNRLPIE
;
A
#
# COMPACT_ATOMS: atom_id res chain seq x y z
N MET A 1 -8.36 36.38 7.14
CA MET A 1 -8.37 36.12 5.69
C MET A 1 -8.20 34.61 5.52
N LEU A 2 -9.29 33.86 5.38
CA LEU A 2 -9.23 32.40 5.22
C LEU A 2 -8.70 32.10 3.83
N ASP A 3 -7.60 31.35 3.77
CA ASP A 3 -6.92 30.98 2.52
C ASP A 3 -7.88 30.15 1.64
N MET A 4 -8.27 30.72 0.50
CA MET A 4 -9.15 30.06 -0.49
C MET A 4 -8.58 28.75 -1.04
N THR A 5 -7.26 28.54 -0.96
CA THR A 5 -6.62 27.28 -1.34
C THR A 5 -6.94 26.14 -0.36
N SER A 6 -7.15 26.44 0.92
CA SER A 6 -7.55 25.47 1.94
C SER A 6 -9.00 24.99 1.77
N ILE A 7 -9.90 25.86 1.30
CA ILE A 7 -11.32 25.50 1.09
C ILE A 7 -11.50 24.60 -0.13
N CYS A 8 -10.74 24.83 -1.21
CA CYS A 8 -10.81 24.01 -2.43
C CYS A 8 -10.29 22.58 -2.21
N SER A 9 -9.38 22.38 -1.26
CA SER A 9 -8.85 21.06 -0.89
C SER A 9 -9.88 20.18 -0.15
N ALA A 10 -10.79 20.78 0.60
CA ALA A 10 -11.80 20.07 1.40
C ALA A 10 -12.89 19.36 0.56
N PHE A 11 -13.12 19.78 -0.68
CA PHE A 11 -14.14 19.21 -1.57
C PHE A 11 -13.63 18.17 -2.58
N ARG A 12 -12.31 17.97 -2.69
CA ARG A 12 -11.77 16.94 -3.58
C ARG A 12 -11.86 15.57 -2.92
N ARG A 13 -12.55 14.64 -3.58
CA ARG A 13 -12.59 13.24 -3.18
C ARG A 13 -11.16 12.69 -3.03
N PRO A 14 -10.81 12.10 -1.89
CA PRO A 14 -9.50 11.47 -1.72
C PRO A 14 -9.28 10.42 -2.81
N ARG A 15 -8.10 10.40 -3.40
CA ARG A 15 -7.69 9.40 -4.39
C ARG A 15 -6.78 8.40 -3.70
N ILE A 16 -7.15 7.13 -3.72
CA ILE A 16 -6.40 6.04 -3.10
C ILE A 16 -6.00 5.05 -4.19
N LEU A 17 -4.72 4.72 -4.27
CA LEU A 17 -4.17 3.69 -5.14
C LEU A 17 -3.83 2.47 -4.30
N ILE A 18 -4.38 1.31 -4.65
CA ILE A 18 -4.08 0.03 -4.02
C ILE A 18 -3.19 -0.78 -4.95
N ILE A 19 -2.06 -1.18 -4.42
CA ILE A 19 -1.09 -2.06 -5.06
C ILE A 19 -1.23 -3.44 -4.42
N GLY A 20 -1.69 -4.43 -5.20
CA GLY A 20 -1.99 -5.77 -4.67
C GLY A 20 -3.43 -5.90 -4.14
N CYS A 21 -4.42 -5.66 -5.02
CA CYS A 21 -5.84 -5.78 -4.68
C CYS A 21 -6.31 -7.26 -4.76
N GLY A 22 -5.66 -8.15 -3.98
CA GLY A 22 -6.11 -9.52 -3.70
C GLY A 22 -7.15 -9.55 -2.58
N ASP A 23 -7.26 -10.68 -1.85
CA ASP A 23 -8.22 -10.85 -0.74
C ASP A 23 -8.13 -9.71 0.29
N ILE A 24 -6.93 -9.41 0.80
CA ILE A 24 -6.75 -8.33 1.78
C ILE A 24 -7.06 -6.97 1.18
N GLY A 25 -6.63 -6.73 -0.07
CA GLY A 25 -6.94 -5.46 -0.76
C GLY A 25 -8.44 -5.24 -0.94
N GLN A 26 -9.20 -6.26 -1.29
CA GLN A 26 -10.67 -6.18 -1.41
C GLN A 26 -11.34 -5.90 -0.05
N ARG A 27 -10.88 -6.53 1.04
CA ARG A 27 -11.36 -6.25 2.40
C ARG A 27 -11.09 -4.79 2.81
N VAL A 28 -9.90 -4.29 2.50
CA VAL A 28 -9.55 -2.87 2.72
C VAL A 28 -10.48 -1.95 1.94
N VAL A 29 -10.74 -2.25 0.65
CA VAL A 29 -11.68 -1.47 -0.18
C VAL A 29 -13.07 -1.47 0.42
N THR A 30 -13.58 -2.64 0.83
CA THR A 30 -14.90 -2.75 1.46
C THR A 30 -14.98 -1.83 2.69
N GLN A 31 -13.99 -1.83 3.55
CA GLN A 31 -13.94 -0.95 4.72
C GLN A 31 -13.87 0.53 4.34
N LEU A 32 -13.08 0.90 3.32
CA LEU A 32 -12.96 2.28 2.85
C LEU A 32 -14.26 2.81 2.23
N LEU A 33 -15.06 1.95 1.60
CA LEU A 33 -16.33 2.31 0.96
C LEU A 33 -17.53 2.23 1.90
N SER A 34 -17.52 1.30 2.86
CA SER A 34 -18.61 1.03 3.81
C SER A 34 -18.40 1.65 5.18
N GLY A 35 -17.14 2.02 5.49
CA GLY A 35 -16.79 2.52 6.83
C GLY A 35 -17.57 3.77 7.19
N PRO A 36 -18.07 3.85 8.41
CA PRO A 36 -18.72 5.06 8.89
C PRO A 36 -17.66 6.14 9.05
N ASN A 37 -17.59 7.07 8.11
CA ASN A 37 -17.00 8.38 8.37
C ASN A 37 -17.73 9.12 9.51
N ALA A 38 -18.69 8.45 10.16
CA ALA A 38 -19.59 8.94 11.19
C ALA A 38 -18.93 9.16 12.56
N HIS A 39 -17.81 8.46 12.85
CA HIS A 39 -17.18 8.60 14.19
C HIS A 39 -16.43 9.92 14.41
N LEU A 40 -16.24 10.73 13.37
CA LEU A 40 -15.54 12.03 13.46
C LEU A 40 -16.45 13.23 13.18
N GLY A 41 -17.77 13.05 13.07
CA GLY A 41 -18.71 14.17 12.84
C GLY A 41 -18.50 14.95 11.55
N LYS A 42 -17.66 14.47 10.64
CA LYS A 42 -17.38 15.09 9.34
C LYS A 42 -17.78 14.17 8.20
N THR A 43 -18.68 14.62 7.35
CA THR A 43 -19.06 13.92 6.11
C THR A 43 -17.95 14.08 5.10
N TYR A 44 -17.01 13.12 5.06
CA TYR A 44 -16.01 13.10 4.01
C TYR A 44 -16.60 12.48 2.74
N ALA A 45 -16.30 13.06 1.57
CA ALA A 45 -16.69 12.46 0.31
C ALA A 45 -16.04 11.07 0.17
N LYS A 46 -16.82 10.05 -0.27
CA LYS A 46 -16.29 8.69 -0.51
C LYS A 46 -15.05 8.76 -1.39
N PRO A 47 -13.97 8.05 -1.05
CA PRO A 47 -12.73 8.08 -1.82
C PRO A 47 -12.95 7.51 -3.23
N LYS A 48 -12.17 7.99 -4.20
CA LYS A 48 -12.02 7.33 -5.49
C LYS A 48 -10.87 6.32 -5.37
N ILE A 49 -11.20 5.04 -5.54
CA ILE A 49 -10.24 3.94 -5.37
C ILE A 49 -9.80 3.46 -6.74
N PHE A 50 -8.49 3.33 -6.89
CA PHE A 50 -7.80 2.73 -8.02
C PHE A 50 -7.08 1.48 -7.55
N ALA A 51 -7.01 0.45 -8.37
CA ALA A 51 -6.21 -0.74 -8.10
C ALA A 51 -5.30 -1.07 -9.26
N LEU A 52 -4.00 -1.21 -8.99
CA LEU A 52 -3.07 -1.77 -9.96
C LEU A 52 -3.30 -3.27 -10.07
N SER A 53 -3.44 -3.79 -11.27
CA SER A 53 -3.59 -5.21 -11.56
C SER A 53 -2.90 -5.59 -12.85
N SER A 54 -2.14 -6.68 -12.82
CA SER A 54 -1.54 -7.32 -13.99
C SER A 54 -2.51 -8.29 -14.70
N SER A 55 -3.71 -8.48 -14.17
CA SER A 55 -4.72 -9.46 -14.62
C SER A 55 -5.94 -8.74 -15.20
N PRO A 56 -6.03 -8.54 -16.53
CA PRO A 56 -7.16 -7.84 -17.18
C PRO A 56 -8.51 -8.53 -16.95
N GLU A 57 -8.52 -9.85 -16.78
CA GLU A 57 -9.72 -10.66 -16.49
C GLU A 57 -10.41 -10.23 -15.19
N ARG A 58 -9.68 -9.67 -14.24
CA ARG A 58 -10.22 -9.17 -12.98
C ARG A 58 -10.83 -7.76 -13.06
N PHE A 59 -10.68 -7.08 -14.19
CA PHE A 59 -11.13 -5.68 -14.31
C PHE A 59 -12.65 -5.53 -14.18
N ALA A 60 -13.42 -6.50 -14.68
CA ALA A 60 -14.88 -6.47 -14.57
C ALA A 60 -15.31 -6.60 -13.10
N GLU A 61 -14.74 -7.54 -12.38
CA GLU A 61 -14.97 -7.75 -10.94
C GLU A 61 -14.63 -6.49 -10.13
N LEU A 62 -13.45 -5.91 -10.35
CA LEU A 62 -13.01 -4.71 -9.64
C LEU A 62 -13.97 -3.53 -9.88
N ARG A 63 -14.46 -3.34 -11.12
CA ARG A 63 -15.43 -2.28 -11.43
C ARG A 63 -16.76 -2.47 -10.71
N GLN A 64 -17.24 -3.71 -10.60
CA GLN A 64 -18.47 -4.03 -9.87
C GLN A 64 -18.35 -3.68 -8.38
N GLN A 65 -17.16 -3.76 -7.81
CA GLN A 65 -16.85 -3.35 -6.44
C GLN A 65 -16.63 -1.82 -6.29
N GLY A 66 -16.82 -1.02 -7.34
CA GLY A 66 -16.60 0.42 -7.31
C GLY A 66 -15.13 0.86 -7.41
N ILE A 67 -14.24 -0.05 -7.82
CA ILE A 67 -12.81 0.19 -7.99
C ILE A 67 -12.52 0.52 -9.46
N THR A 68 -11.66 1.49 -9.71
CA THR A 68 -11.14 1.75 -11.06
C THR A 68 -9.86 0.94 -11.28
N PRO A 69 -9.87 -0.14 -12.07
CA PRO A 69 -8.68 -0.91 -12.35
C PRO A 69 -7.72 -0.16 -13.26
N ILE A 70 -6.44 -0.25 -12.97
CA ILE A 70 -5.33 0.27 -13.79
C ILE A 70 -4.47 -0.93 -14.18
N GLY A 71 -4.32 -1.14 -15.48
CA GLY A 71 -3.45 -2.21 -15.99
C GLY A 71 -1.98 -1.86 -15.79
N GLY A 72 -1.23 -2.81 -15.23
CA GLY A 72 0.21 -2.71 -15.06
C GLY A 72 0.74 -3.79 -14.14
N ASP A 73 2.01 -4.12 -14.30
CA ASP A 73 2.71 -5.17 -13.57
C ASP A 73 3.96 -4.61 -12.89
N LEU A 74 4.13 -4.91 -11.61
CA LEU A 74 5.30 -4.47 -10.83
C LEU A 74 6.61 -5.12 -11.31
N ASP A 75 6.53 -6.27 -11.99
CA ASP A 75 7.69 -6.92 -12.58
C ASP A 75 8.06 -6.30 -13.95
N HIS A 76 7.16 -5.48 -14.53
CA HIS A 76 7.29 -4.79 -15.80
C HIS A 76 7.12 -3.28 -15.63
N PRO A 77 8.15 -2.54 -15.16
CA PRO A 77 8.04 -1.12 -14.79
C PRO A 77 7.58 -0.21 -15.93
N GLU A 78 7.82 -0.57 -17.17
CA GLU A 78 7.35 0.15 -18.36
C GLU A 78 5.83 0.21 -18.46
N THR A 79 5.10 -0.70 -17.80
CA THR A 79 3.64 -0.73 -17.76
C THR A 79 3.03 0.20 -16.71
N LEU A 80 3.85 0.74 -15.80
CA LEU A 80 3.40 1.45 -14.59
C LEU A 80 3.17 2.97 -14.80
N TRP A 81 3.49 3.53 -15.94
CA TRP A 81 3.46 4.99 -16.18
C TRP A 81 2.13 5.68 -15.81
N ARG A 82 1.01 4.95 -15.88
CA ARG A 82 -0.33 5.48 -15.57
C ARG A 82 -0.53 5.80 -14.09
N ILE A 83 0.29 5.27 -13.20
CA ILE A 83 0.13 5.50 -11.75
C ILE A 83 0.96 6.65 -11.23
N ALA A 84 1.87 7.24 -12.00
CA ALA A 84 2.83 8.24 -11.57
C ALA A 84 2.20 9.45 -10.83
N ARG A 85 1.00 9.90 -11.26
CA ARG A 85 0.29 11.06 -10.67
C ARG A 85 -1.16 10.74 -10.32
N LEU A 86 -1.47 9.46 -10.14
CA LEU A 86 -2.84 9.01 -10.05
C LEU A 86 -3.50 9.31 -8.71
N ALA A 87 -2.76 9.15 -7.61
CA ALA A 87 -3.32 9.22 -6.27
C ALA A 87 -2.36 9.89 -5.27
N SER A 88 -2.94 10.54 -4.25
CA SER A 88 -2.19 11.13 -3.14
C SER A 88 -1.99 10.17 -1.97
N ASN A 89 -2.73 9.08 -1.93
CA ASN A 89 -2.62 8.06 -0.91
C ASN A 89 -2.39 6.71 -1.59
N VAL A 90 -1.37 5.99 -1.16
CA VAL A 90 -1.00 4.67 -1.70
C VAL A 90 -1.04 3.63 -0.59
N ILE A 91 -1.64 2.48 -0.85
CA ILE A 91 -1.65 1.32 0.03
C ILE A 91 -0.98 0.17 -0.72
N HIS A 92 0.18 -0.24 -0.27
CA HIS A 92 0.98 -1.29 -0.90
C HIS A 92 0.86 -2.60 -0.12
N LEU A 93 0.14 -3.54 -0.68
CA LEU A 93 -0.19 -4.87 -0.14
C LEU A 93 0.45 -6.00 -0.97
N ALA A 94 0.98 -5.68 -2.16
CA ALA A 94 1.56 -6.70 -3.02
C ALA A 94 2.75 -7.39 -2.35
N PRO A 95 2.89 -8.71 -2.52
CA PRO A 95 4.07 -9.42 -2.06
C PRO A 95 5.29 -9.05 -2.93
N PRO A 96 6.51 -9.16 -2.38
CA PRO A 96 7.71 -9.11 -3.22
C PRO A 96 7.71 -10.26 -4.23
N GLN A 97 8.55 -10.18 -5.25
CA GLN A 97 8.80 -11.32 -6.15
C GLN A 97 9.36 -12.53 -5.36
N ASN A 98 9.37 -13.71 -5.98
CA ASN A 98 9.74 -14.94 -5.28
C ASN A 98 11.26 -15.13 -5.13
N GLU A 99 12.07 -14.49 -5.97
CA GLU A 99 13.52 -14.69 -6.05
C GLU A 99 14.31 -13.44 -5.67
N GLY A 100 15.59 -13.63 -5.35
CA GLY A 100 16.52 -12.56 -4.99
C GLY A 100 16.38 -12.10 -3.54
N GLU A 101 17.28 -11.22 -3.11
CA GLU A 101 17.31 -10.67 -1.75
C GLU A 101 16.67 -9.28 -1.65
N HIS A 102 16.49 -8.59 -2.78
CA HIS A 102 15.92 -7.24 -2.85
C HIS A 102 14.47 -7.29 -3.34
N ASP A 103 13.63 -6.38 -2.88
CA ASP A 103 12.26 -6.20 -3.39
C ASP A 103 12.26 -5.29 -4.63
N LEU A 104 12.41 -5.89 -5.81
CA LEU A 104 12.41 -5.16 -7.08
C LEU A 104 11.04 -4.54 -7.38
N ARG A 105 9.94 -5.19 -6.97
CA ARG A 105 8.58 -4.67 -7.17
C ARG A 105 8.36 -3.34 -6.45
N THR A 106 8.79 -3.25 -5.19
CA THR A 106 8.72 -2.00 -4.44
C THR A 106 9.64 -0.94 -5.05
N ARG A 107 10.84 -1.30 -5.52
CA ARG A 107 11.75 -0.36 -6.19
C ARG A 107 11.16 0.19 -7.48
N ASN A 108 10.59 -0.66 -8.33
CA ASN A 108 9.91 -0.25 -9.56
C ASN A 108 8.75 0.70 -9.26
N LEU A 109 7.94 0.37 -8.23
CA LEU A 109 6.82 1.21 -7.81
C LEU A 109 7.27 2.62 -7.39
N ILE A 110 8.24 2.74 -6.48
CA ILE A 110 8.68 4.06 -6.01
C ILE A 110 9.39 4.86 -7.10
N GLN A 111 10.09 4.22 -8.02
CA GLN A 111 10.71 4.87 -9.17
C GLN A 111 9.65 5.59 -10.02
N ILE A 112 8.54 4.93 -10.32
CA ILE A 112 7.44 5.53 -11.09
C ILE A 112 6.72 6.61 -10.30
N LEU A 113 6.45 6.38 -9.02
CA LEU A 113 5.78 7.38 -8.17
C LEU A 113 6.63 8.65 -8.01
N SER A 114 7.95 8.55 -8.06
CA SER A 114 8.88 9.69 -8.01
C SER A 114 8.78 10.60 -9.23
N GLN A 115 8.39 10.07 -10.40
CA GLN A 115 8.17 10.89 -11.61
C GLN A 115 6.98 11.84 -11.46
N GLY A 116 6.09 11.57 -10.51
CA GLY A 116 4.96 12.41 -10.16
C GLY A 116 5.24 13.37 -9.01
N ALA A 117 6.39 14.04 -8.96
CA ALA A 117 6.88 14.81 -7.82
C ALA A 117 5.79 15.47 -6.97
N GLY A 118 5.76 15.17 -5.67
CA GLY A 118 4.80 15.72 -4.71
C GLY A 118 3.35 15.21 -4.84
N SER A 119 3.07 14.24 -5.72
CA SER A 119 1.72 13.69 -5.87
C SER A 119 1.32 12.77 -4.72
N VAL A 120 2.23 11.94 -4.24
CA VAL A 120 2.01 11.04 -3.10
C VAL A 120 2.26 11.78 -1.80
N ARG A 121 1.27 11.81 -0.91
CA ARG A 121 1.35 12.43 0.42
C ARG A 121 1.42 11.39 1.54
N ARG A 122 0.75 10.26 1.36
CA ARG A 122 0.70 9.16 2.35
C ARG A 122 0.94 7.84 1.65
N PHE A 123 1.78 7.04 2.26
CA PHE A 123 2.08 5.70 1.78
C PHE A 123 1.98 4.71 2.95
N VAL A 124 1.14 3.70 2.81
CA VAL A 124 1.01 2.60 3.77
C VAL A 124 1.60 1.34 3.13
N TYR A 125 2.56 0.75 3.78
CA TYR A 125 3.17 -0.51 3.37
C TYR A 125 2.86 -1.61 4.36
N VAL A 126 2.36 -2.74 3.87
CA VAL A 126 2.13 -3.92 4.70
C VAL A 126 3.33 -4.84 4.61
N SER A 127 4.14 -4.83 5.66
CA SER A 127 5.27 -5.71 5.90
C SER A 127 4.85 -6.94 6.72
N THR A 128 5.77 -7.61 7.35
CA THR A 128 5.54 -8.81 8.16
C THR A 128 6.35 -8.78 9.45
N THR A 129 5.82 -9.37 10.52
CA THR A 129 6.61 -9.64 11.75
C THR A 129 7.79 -10.58 11.51
N GLY A 130 7.79 -11.33 10.40
CA GLY A 130 8.93 -12.17 10.01
C GLY A 130 10.25 -11.40 9.83
N VAL A 131 10.22 -10.07 9.68
CA VAL A 131 11.45 -9.24 9.65
C VAL A 131 12.21 -9.25 10.97
N TYR A 132 11.54 -9.54 12.08
CA TYR A 132 12.21 -9.66 13.40
C TYR A 132 13.05 -10.92 13.57
N GLY A 133 12.84 -11.95 12.71
CA GLY A 133 13.52 -13.23 12.84
C GLY A 133 13.10 -14.02 14.08
N ASN A 134 13.93 -14.99 14.48
CA ASN A 134 13.72 -15.73 15.72
C ASN A 134 14.36 -14.95 16.90
N ARG A 135 13.54 -14.61 17.88
CA ARG A 135 13.94 -13.91 19.11
C ARG A 135 13.88 -14.80 20.34
N HIS A 136 13.73 -16.11 20.18
CA HIS A 136 13.71 -17.09 21.28
C HIS A 136 12.67 -16.79 22.37
N GLY A 137 11.58 -16.10 22.02
CA GLY A 137 10.52 -15.70 22.96
C GLY A 137 10.66 -14.30 23.55
N ASP A 138 11.69 -13.56 23.18
CA ASP A 138 11.87 -12.18 23.62
C ASP A 138 10.79 -11.25 23.03
N TYR A 139 10.46 -10.22 23.79
CA TYR A 139 9.58 -9.15 23.30
C TYR A 139 10.24 -8.36 22.19
N VAL A 140 9.44 -8.01 21.21
CA VAL A 140 9.82 -7.13 20.09
C VAL A 140 8.81 -6.00 19.95
N ASP A 141 9.31 -4.84 19.56
CA ASP A 141 8.53 -3.65 19.23
C ASP A 141 8.99 -3.06 17.88
N GLU A 142 8.43 -1.91 17.50
CA GLU A 142 8.74 -1.25 16.23
C GLU A 142 10.19 -0.76 16.15
N SER A 143 10.84 -0.51 17.27
CA SER A 143 12.25 -0.07 17.38
C SER A 143 13.23 -1.23 17.34
N SER A 144 12.77 -2.46 17.56
CA SER A 144 13.61 -3.64 17.56
C SER A 144 14.27 -3.84 16.19
N PRO A 145 15.61 -4.02 16.13
CA PRO A 145 16.32 -4.16 14.88
C PRO A 145 15.85 -5.41 14.13
N PRO A 146 15.67 -5.34 12.80
CA PRO A 146 15.28 -6.51 12.03
C PRO A 146 16.41 -7.54 11.96
N LEU A 147 16.04 -8.84 12.05
CA LEU A 147 16.94 -9.99 11.95
C LEU A 147 16.37 -11.05 10.99
N ALA A 148 15.96 -10.61 9.81
CA ALA A 148 15.34 -11.47 8.82
C ALA A 148 16.27 -12.62 8.40
N THR A 149 15.81 -13.86 8.55
CA THR A 149 16.54 -15.06 8.16
C THR A 149 16.03 -15.68 6.85
N SER A 150 14.71 -15.64 6.61
CA SER A 150 14.14 -16.14 5.37
C SER A 150 14.30 -15.16 4.23
N GLN A 151 14.44 -15.66 3.00
CA GLN A 151 14.56 -14.82 1.79
C GLN A 151 13.36 -13.87 1.62
N ARG A 152 12.16 -14.34 1.94
CA ARG A 152 10.95 -13.51 1.91
C ARG A 152 11.03 -12.35 2.92
N ALA A 153 11.51 -12.63 4.13
CA ALA A 153 11.65 -11.59 5.16
C ALA A 153 12.77 -10.60 4.82
N LYS A 154 13.87 -11.06 4.21
CA LYS A 154 14.95 -10.19 3.71
C LYS A 154 14.43 -9.20 2.66
N ARG A 155 13.64 -9.66 1.68
CA ARG A 155 13.00 -8.78 0.70
C ARG A 155 12.06 -7.75 1.36
N ARG A 156 11.28 -8.16 2.37
CA ARG A 156 10.44 -7.22 3.12
C ARG A 156 11.27 -6.19 3.88
N MET A 157 12.38 -6.60 4.47
CA MET A 157 13.32 -5.68 5.13
C MET A 157 13.96 -4.70 4.14
N ASP A 158 14.36 -5.17 2.96
CA ASP A 158 14.85 -4.32 1.87
C ASP A 158 13.77 -3.29 1.45
N ALA A 159 12.53 -3.74 1.25
CA ALA A 159 11.42 -2.85 0.93
C ALA A 159 11.19 -1.78 2.01
N GLU A 160 11.22 -2.15 3.30
CA GLU A 160 11.11 -1.18 4.39
C GLU A 160 12.23 -0.12 4.33
N SER A 161 13.46 -0.55 4.07
CA SER A 161 14.64 0.33 3.98
C SER A 161 14.50 1.32 2.82
N VAL A 162 14.21 0.83 1.61
CA VAL A 162 14.10 1.72 0.43
C VAL A 162 12.91 2.66 0.54
N LEU A 163 11.79 2.22 1.12
CA LEU A 163 10.63 3.06 1.35
C LEU A 163 10.90 4.17 2.37
N ARG A 164 11.61 3.90 3.46
CA ARG A 164 12.01 4.94 4.44
C ARG A 164 12.88 6.00 3.79
N HIS A 165 13.90 5.57 3.05
CA HIS A 165 14.78 6.47 2.33
C HIS A 165 14.01 7.34 1.31
N TRP A 166 13.22 6.70 0.46
CA TRP A 166 12.38 7.38 -0.52
C TRP A 166 11.41 8.38 0.11
N ALA A 167 10.74 7.99 1.19
CA ALA A 167 9.74 8.82 1.85
C ALA A 167 10.35 10.10 2.44
N ILE A 168 11.54 10.02 3.02
CA ILE A 168 12.28 11.18 3.53
C ILE A 168 12.59 12.15 2.39
N HIS A 169 13.12 11.64 1.27
CA HIS A 169 13.50 12.49 0.13
C HIS A 169 12.31 13.11 -0.61
N GLN A 170 11.16 12.43 -0.61
CA GLN A 170 9.95 12.90 -1.30
C GLN A 170 8.97 13.65 -0.38
N GLY A 171 9.24 13.75 0.91
CA GLY A 171 8.34 14.38 1.89
C GLY A 171 7.03 13.59 2.07
N VAL A 172 7.07 12.25 1.98
CA VAL A 172 5.91 11.37 2.07
C VAL A 172 5.71 10.89 3.51
N ASN A 173 4.49 10.98 4.04
CA ASN A 173 4.12 10.32 5.29
C ASN A 173 4.03 8.81 5.07
N LEU A 174 5.04 8.08 5.52
CA LEU A 174 5.14 6.62 5.40
C LEU A 174 4.66 5.94 6.69
N SER A 175 3.77 4.96 6.54
CA SER A 175 3.41 4.02 7.61
C SER A 175 3.78 2.60 7.17
N ILE A 176 4.57 1.90 7.97
CA ILE A 176 4.93 0.50 7.74
C ILE A 176 4.22 -0.34 8.80
N LEU A 177 3.38 -1.28 8.35
CA LEU A 177 2.64 -2.18 9.21
C LEU A 177 3.30 -3.57 9.17
N ARG A 178 4.01 -3.95 10.22
CA ARG A 178 4.57 -5.29 10.39
C ARG A 178 3.49 -6.21 10.93
N VAL A 179 2.75 -6.87 10.03
CA VAL A 179 1.61 -7.71 10.40
C VAL A 179 2.03 -9.16 10.63
N PRO A 180 1.46 -9.83 11.66
CA PRO A 180 1.62 -11.27 11.87
C PRO A 180 0.75 -12.05 10.89
N GLY A 181 0.41 -13.29 11.21
CA GLY A 181 -0.55 -14.09 10.44
C GLY A 181 -1.90 -13.35 10.32
N ILE A 182 -2.40 -13.23 9.09
CA ILE A 182 -3.68 -12.58 8.83
C ILE A 182 -4.78 -13.65 8.82
N TYR A 183 -5.76 -13.48 9.69
CA TYR A 183 -6.91 -14.36 9.78
C TYR A 183 -8.23 -13.57 9.78
N GLY A 184 -9.34 -14.24 9.53
CA GLY A 184 -10.68 -13.63 9.48
C GLY A 184 -11.72 -14.59 8.90
N PRO A 185 -12.94 -14.11 8.64
CA PRO A 185 -13.96 -14.93 7.98
C PRO A 185 -13.44 -15.50 6.67
N ASN A 186 -13.59 -16.81 6.47
CA ASN A 186 -13.10 -17.58 5.33
C ASN A 186 -11.55 -17.57 5.15
N ARG A 187 -10.81 -17.24 6.22
CA ARG A 187 -9.36 -17.23 6.26
C ARG A 187 -8.86 -17.63 7.65
N LEU A 188 -9.28 -18.77 8.12
CA LEU A 188 -8.77 -19.34 9.36
C LEU A 188 -7.50 -20.15 9.05
N PRO A 189 -6.49 -20.15 9.93
CA PRO A 189 -5.41 -21.12 9.88
C PRO A 189 -6.05 -22.48 10.28
N ILE A 190 -6.44 -23.25 9.27
CA ILE A 190 -6.89 -24.61 9.48
C ILE A 190 -5.66 -25.47 9.27
N GLU A 191 -5.27 -26.23 10.29
CA GLU A 191 -4.25 -27.27 10.22
C GLU A 191 -4.76 -28.44 9.39
#